data_15cb5d939bea20bb4cdb212c2721536c
#
_entry.id   15cb5d939bea20bb4cdb212c2721536c
#
_cell.length_a   1.000
_cell.length_b   1.000
_cell.length_c   1.000
_cell.angle_alpha   90.00
_cell.angle_beta   90.00
_cell.angle_gamma   90.00
#
_symmetry.space_group_name_H-M   'P 1'
#
loop_
_entity.id
_entity.type
_entity.pdbx_description
1 polymer ?
#
loop_
_entity_poly.entity_id
_entity_poly.type
_entity_poly.pdbx_seq_one_letter_code
_entity_poly.pdbx_strand_id
1 'polypeptide(L)'
;MMVKDYDTCTDEELIARLRAGEREITDYLIDKYKSLVRTRARALYLVGGDHEDLIQEGMLGLFKAVRDYKPGKEASFATFAGLCIDRQMYSAVASSQRQKHQPLNSFVSLSEP
;
A
#
# COMPACT_ATOMS: atom_id res chain seq x y z
N MET A 1 20.69 16.15 19.49
CA MET A 1 19.68 15.25 19.04
C MET A 1 20.29 14.04 18.35
N MET A 2 19.73 12.94 18.64
CA MET A 2 20.22 11.72 18.08
C MET A 2 19.80 11.58 16.65
N VAL A 3 20.75 11.34 15.81
CA VAL A 3 20.45 11.00 14.43
C VAL A 3 20.36 9.49 14.35
N LYS A 4 19.24 9.01 13.92
CA LYS A 4 19.09 7.58 13.73
C LYS A 4 19.89 7.16 12.51
N ASP A 5 20.43 5.97 12.56
CA ASP A 5 21.24 5.45 11.48
C ASP A 5 20.43 4.66 10.46
N TYR A 6 19.14 4.96 10.37
CA TYR A 6 18.25 4.21 9.50
C TYR A 6 18.65 4.33 8.04
N ASP A 7 19.15 5.48 7.64
CA ASP A 7 19.52 5.70 6.25
C ASP A 7 20.69 4.83 5.80
N THR A 8 21.46 4.32 6.73
CA THR A 8 22.60 3.48 6.38
C THR A 8 22.28 2.00 6.44
N CYS A 9 21.07 1.66 6.82
CA CYS A 9 20.63 0.26 6.90
C CYS A 9 19.82 -0.09 5.68
N THR A 10 19.85 -1.36 5.30
CA THR A 10 18.92 -1.83 4.29
C THR A 10 17.52 -1.93 4.92
N ASP A 11 16.52 -1.93 4.07
CA ASP A 11 15.15 -2.09 4.56
C ASP A 11 14.99 -3.40 5.32
N GLU A 12 15.67 -4.45 4.85
CA GLU A 12 15.58 -5.75 5.48
C GLU A 12 16.18 -5.72 6.88
N GLU A 13 17.30 -5.00 7.03
CA GLU A 13 17.89 -4.84 8.36
C GLU A 13 16.95 -4.07 9.27
N LEU A 14 16.28 -3.05 8.72
CA LEU A 14 15.34 -2.27 9.52
C LEU A 14 14.16 -3.10 9.95
N ILE A 15 13.66 -3.96 9.07
CA ILE A 15 12.55 -4.85 9.43
C ILE A 15 12.95 -5.76 10.60
N ALA A 16 14.18 -6.29 10.57
CA ALA A 16 14.64 -7.13 11.65
C ALA A 16 14.71 -6.37 12.96
N ARG A 17 15.20 -5.13 12.91
CA ARG A 17 15.29 -4.30 14.12
C ARG A 17 13.91 -3.93 14.63
N LEU A 18 12.99 -3.67 13.72
CA LEU A 18 11.61 -3.38 14.11
C LEU A 18 11.01 -4.56 14.88
N ARG A 19 11.23 -5.75 14.40
CA ARG A 19 10.68 -6.94 15.03
C ARG A 19 11.36 -7.27 16.33
N ALA A 20 12.57 -6.73 16.54
CA ALA A 20 13.26 -6.87 17.80
C ALA A 20 12.80 -5.83 18.82
N GLY A 21 11.92 -4.91 18.42
CA GLY A 21 11.33 -3.97 19.35
C GLY A 21 11.52 -2.50 19.03
N GLU A 22 12.20 -2.17 17.97
CA GLU A 22 12.48 -0.78 17.63
C GLU A 22 11.34 -0.21 16.81
N ARG A 23 10.29 0.17 17.48
CA ARG A 23 8.99 0.49 16.85
C ARG A 23 9.00 1.71 15.95
N GLU A 24 9.85 2.68 16.21
CA GLU A 24 9.89 3.88 15.38
C GLU A 24 10.24 3.58 13.94
N ILE A 25 10.79 2.42 13.66
CA ILE A 25 11.16 2.06 12.31
C ILE A 25 9.93 1.96 11.42
N THR A 26 8.77 1.62 11.98
CA THR A 26 7.54 1.60 11.19
C THR A 26 7.29 2.97 10.58
N ASP A 27 7.36 4.03 11.38
CA ASP A 27 7.14 5.37 10.87
C ASP A 27 8.17 5.76 9.83
N TYR A 28 9.41 5.38 10.07
CA TYR A 28 10.47 5.67 9.11
C TYR A 28 10.20 5.02 7.76
N LEU A 29 9.83 3.75 7.76
CA LEU A 29 9.58 3.02 6.51
C LEU A 29 8.33 3.56 5.79
N ILE A 30 7.30 3.86 6.55
CA ILE A 30 6.09 4.43 5.97
C ILE A 30 6.42 5.75 5.29
N ASP A 31 7.18 6.59 5.95
CA ASP A 31 7.55 7.88 5.37
C ASP A 31 8.45 7.71 4.16
N LYS A 32 9.37 6.77 4.22
CA LYS A 32 10.30 6.52 3.13
C LYS A 32 9.57 6.13 1.83
N TYR A 33 8.52 5.35 1.94
CA TYR A 33 7.81 4.84 0.78
C TYR A 33 6.56 5.60 0.42
N LYS A 34 6.31 6.71 1.11
CA LYS A 34 5.11 7.51 0.84
C LYS A 34 5.06 8.01 -0.60
N SER A 35 6.20 8.38 -1.16
CA SER A 35 6.22 8.88 -2.52
C SER A 35 5.88 7.80 -3.53
N LEU A 36 6.25 6.56 -3.23
CA LEU A 36 5.87 5.44 -4.09
C LEU A 36 4.36 5.27 -4.10
N VAL A 37 3.74 5.38 -2.93
CA VAL A 37 2.28 5.29 -2.85
C VAL A 37 1.64 6.37 -3.69
N ARG A 38 2.15 7.59 -3.60
CA ARG A 38 1.59 8.70 -4.37
C ARG A 38 1.75 8.50 -5.86
N THR A 39 2.88 7.99 -6.28
CA THR A 39 3.12 7.71 -7.69
C THR A 39 2.15 6.67 -8.22
N ARG A 40 1.95 5.59 -7.45
CA ARG A 40 1.02 4.56 -7.86
C ARG A 40 -0.41 5.05 -7.87
N ALA A 41 -0.77 5.89 -6.89
CA ALA A 41 -2.11 6.44 -6.82
C ALA A 41 -2.40 7.30 -8.04
N ARG A 42 -1.43 8.08 -8.49
CA ARG A 42 -1.62 8.91 -9.68
C ARG A 42 -1.88 8.06 -10.92
N ALA A 43 -1.15 6.97 -11.04
CA ALA A 43 -1.33 6.09 -12.19
C ALA A 43 -2.73 5.48 -12.21
N LEU A 44 -3.22 5.05 -11.06
CA LEU A 44 -4.52 4.40 -10.98
C LEU A 44 -5.68 5.38 -10.96
N TYR A 45 -5.43 6.62 -10.64
CA TYR A 45 -6.47 7.63 -10.67
C TYR A 45 -7.11 7.70 -12.06
N LEU A 46 -6.29 7.57 -13.09
CA LEU A 46 -6.77 7.63 -14.46
C LEU A 46 -7.64 6.44 -14.84
N VAL A 47 -7.56 5.37 -14.06
CA VAL A 47 -8.38 4.18 -14.31
C VAL A 47 -9.76 4.33 -13.65
N GLY A 48 -9.91 5.27 -12.74
CA GLY A 48 -11.21 5.52 -12.17
C GLY A 48 -11.28 5.50 -10.66
N GLY A 49 -10.16 5.58 -9.99
CA GLY A 49 -10.17 5.66 -8.54
C GLY A 49 -10.22 7.10 -8.08
N ASP A 50 -10.67 7.31 -6.86
CA ASP A 50 -10.58 8.60 -6.20
C ASP A 50 -9.17 8.75 -5.66
N HIS A 51 -8.50 9.87 -5.98
CA HIS A 51 -7.09 10.02 -5.66
C HIS A 51 -6.80 9.92 -4.16
N GLU A 52 -7.64 10.55 -3.36
CA GLU A 52 -7.45 10.49 -1.90
C GLU A 52 -7.66 9.09 -1.36
N ASP A 53 -8.69 8.43 -1.83
CA ASP A 53 -8.95 7.05 -1.41
C ASP A 53 -7.82 6.12 -1.83
N LEU A 54 -7.27 6.33 -3.02
CA LEU A 54 -6.17 5.51 -3.49
C LEU A 54 -4.94 5.68 -2.62
N ILE A 55 -4.65 6.91 -2.22
CA ILE A 55 -3.51 7.14 -1.34
C ILE A 55 -3.72 6.42 -0.02
N GLN A 56 -4.90 6.51 0.56
CA GLN A 56 -5.17 5.83 1.82
C GLN A 56 -5.06 4.33 1.69
N GLU A 57 -5.59 3.78 0.59
CA GLU A 57 -5.47 2.34 0.36
C GLU A 57 -4.02 1.92 0.16
N GLY A 58 -3.26 2.73 -0.57
CA GLY A 58 -1.86 2.43 -0.76
C GLY A 58 -1.08 2.46 0.53
N MET A 59 -1.38 3.43 1.38
CA MET A 59 -0.72 3.49 2.68
C MET A 59 -1.07 2.27 3.53
N LEU A 60 -2.30 1.81 3.45
CA LEU A 60 -2.69 0.59 4.13
C LEU A 60 -1.91 -0.61 3.59
N GLY A 61 -1.76 -0.69 2.27
CA GLY A 61 -0.97 -1.75 1.67
C GLY A 61 0.48 -1.72 2.12
N LEU A 62 1.04 -0.53 2.21
CA LEU A 62 2.40 -0.35 2.70
C LEU A 62 2.53 -0.81 4.14
N PHE A 63 1.57 -0.43 4.98
CA PHE A 63 1.58 -0.85 6.37
C PHE A 63 1.52 -2.37 6.49
N LYS A 64 0.69 -3.00 5.67
CA LYS A 64 0.62 -4.46 5.66
C LYS A 64 1.93 -5.08 5.22
N ALA A 65 2.64 -4.44 4.29
CA ALA A 65 3.93 -4.94 3.85
C ALA A 65 4.94 -4.92 4.98
N VAL A 66 4.99 -3.82 5.74
CA VAL A 66 5.89 -3.73 6.89
C VAL A 66 5.58 -4.84 7.90
N ARG A 67 4.30 -5.08 8.10
CA ARG A 67 3.86 -6.10 9.05
C ARG A 67 4.19 -7.51 8.60
N ASP A 68 4.01 -7.79 7.31
CA ASP A 68 3.99 -9.17 6.83
C ASP A 68 5.25 -9.63 6.11
N TYR A 69 6.16 -8.72 5.76
CA TYR A 69 7.34 -9.09 5.00
C TYR A 69 8.17 -10.13 5.74
N LYS A 70 8.69 -11.09 4.98
CA LYS A 70 9.54 -12.14 5.54
C LYS A 70 10.92 -12.06 4.92
N PRO A 71 11.88 -11.51 5.66
CA PRO A 71 13.25 -11.40 5.14
C PRO A 71 13.82 -12.77 4.80
N GLY A 72 14.57 -12.79 3.72
CA GLY A 72 15.27 -14.00 3.31
C GLY A 72 14.46 -14.99 2.52
N LYS A 73 13.17 -14.76 2.36
CA LYS A 73 12.33 -15.71 1.63
C LYS A 73 11.88 -15.18 0.28
N GLU A 74 11.62 -13.90 0.24
CA GLU A 74 10.99 -13.29 -0.92
C GLU A 74 11.94 -12.33 -1.57
N ALA A 75 11.43 -11.57 -2.50
CA ALA A 75 12.14 -10.47 -3.07
C ALA A 75 12.51 -9.46 -1.98
N SER A 76 13.16 -8.39 -2.37
CA SER A 76 13.50 -7.32 -1.44
C SER A 76 12.23 -6.72 -0.84
N PHE A 77 12.39 -6.02 0.28
CA PHE A 77 11.26 -5.34 0.88
C PHE A 77 10.64 -4.33 -0.09
N ALA A 78 11.46 -3.60 -0.84
CA ALA A 78 10.94 -2.62 -1.78
C ALA A 78 10.01 -3.28 -2.81
N THR A 79 10.40 -4.41 -3.34
CA THR A 79 9.57 -5.14 -4.30
C THR A 79 8.29 -5.63 -3.65
N PHE A 80 8.42 -6.21 -2.46
CA PHE A 80 7.26 -6.71 -1.75
C PHE A 80 6.29 -5.59 -1.40
N ALA A 81 6.82 -4.45 -0.94
CA ALA A 81 5.98 -3.31 -0.60
C ALA A 81 5.23 -2.79 -1.82
N GLY A 82 5.91 -2.70 -2.97
CA GLY A 82 5.25 -2.27 -4.19
C GLY A 82 4.10 -3.19 -4.55
N LEU A 83 4.30 -4.47 -4.40
CA LEU A 83 3.27 -5.45 -4.69
C LEU A 83 2.07 -5.31 -3.76
N CYS A 84 2.33 -5.12 -2.48
CA CYS A 84 1.25 -4.95 -1.50
C CYS A 84 0.47 -3.66 -1.75
N ILE A 85 1.18 -2.59 -2.08
CA ILE A 85 0.55 -1.33 -2.40
C ILE A 85 -0.36 -1.50 -3.61
N ASP A 86 0.15 -2.11 -4.67
CA ASP A 86 -0.62 -2.30 -5.88
C ASP A 86 -1.86 -3.15 -5.64
N ARG A 87 -1.70 -4.25 -4.92
CA ARG A 87 -2.84 -5.12 -4.64
C ARG A 87 -3.93 -4.41 -3.88
N GLN A 88 -3.54 -3.62 -2.89
CA GLN A 88 -4.51 -2.91 -2.08
C GLN A 88 -5.25 -1.87 -2.92
N MET A 89 -4.52 -1.16 -3.77
CA MET A 89 -5.13 -0.15 -4.62
C MET A 89 -6.03 -0.76 -5.69
N TYR A 90 -5.58 -1.84 -6.33
CA TYR A 90 -6.40 -2.50 -7.33
C TYR A 90 -7.69 -3.04 -6.73
N SER A 91 -7.61 -3.60 -5.53
CA SER A 91 -8.81 -4.07 -4.86
C SER A 91 -9.79 -2.94 -4.61
N ALA A 92 -9.27 -1.77 -4.23
CA ALA A 92 -10.12 -0.63 -3.96
C ALA A 92 -10.78 -0.12 -5.24
N VAL A 93 -10.04 -0.07 -6.35
CA VAL A 93 -10.61 0.36 -7.62
C VAL A 93 -11.69 -0.61 -8.06
N ALA A 94 -11.41 -1.91 -8.00
CA ALA A 94 -12.38 -2.91 -8.40
C ALA A 94 -13.65 -2.82 -7.56
N SER A 95 -13.48 -2.63 -6.27
CA SER A 95 -14.63 -2.51 -5.37
C SER A 95 -15.44 -1.26 -5.68
N SER A 96 -14.76 -0.15 -5.92
CA SER A 96 -15.42 1.10 -6.25
C SER A 96 -16.22 0.97 -7.56
N GLN A 97 -15.65 0.32 -8.53
CA GLN A 97 -16.35 0.15 -9.81
C GLN A 97 -17.55 -0.76 -9.67
N ARG A 98 -17.43 -1.79 -8.87
CA ARG A 98 -18.57 -2.66 -8.61
C ARG A 98 -19.70 -1.89 -7.94
N GLN A 99 -19.37 -1.02 -7.00
CA GLN A 99 -20.38 -0.23 -6.33
C GLN A 99 -21.07 0.74 -7.26
N LYS A 100 -20.32 1.29 -8.20
CA LYS A 100 -20.92 2.18 -9.18
C LYS A 100 -21.86 1.47 -10.09
N HIS A 101 -21.59 0.23 -10.40
CA HIS A 101 -22.45 -0.54 -11.29
C HIS A 101 -23.66 -1.12 -10.58
N GLN A 102 -23.49 -1.54 -9.35
CA GLN A 102 -24.56 -2.21 -8.63
C GLN A 102 -25.85 -1.42 -8.55
N PRO A 103 -25.80 -0.14 -8.19
CA PRO A 103 -27.07 0.60 -8.13
C PRO A 103 -27.79 0.64 -9.47
N LEU A 104 -27.07 0.81 -10.54
CA LEU A 104 -27.68 0.81 -11.85
C LEU A 104 -28.27 -0.53 -12.19
N ASN A 105 -27.56 -1.58 -11.89
CA ASN A 105 -28.04 -2.93 -12.13
C ASN A 105 -29.27 -3.24 -11.30
N SER A 106 -29.28 -2.72 -10.09
CA SER A 106 -30.43 -2.94 -9.22
C SER A 106 -31.68 -2.31 -9.76
N PHE A 107 -31.52 -1.18 -10.36
CA PHE A 107 -32.67 -0.50 -10.94
C PHE A 107 -33.11 -1.12 -12.24
N VAL A 108 -32.15 -1.41 -12.96
CA VAL A 108 -32.35 -1.92 -14.29
C VAL A 108 -32.76 -3.33 -14.26
N SER A 109 -32.28 -3.91 -13.46
CA SER A 109 -32.20 -4.92 -13.15
C SER A 109 -32.56 -5.66 -13.04
N LEU A 110 -32.56 -5.01 -13.03
CA LEU A 110 -32.50 -5.22 -12.81
C LEU A 110 -32.19 -5.63 -13.52
N SER A 111 -31.96 -5.40 -14.35
CA SER A 111 -31.46 -5.62 -14.83
C SER A 111 -30.45 -5.93 -14.99
N GLU A 112 -29.97 -5.95 -15.14
CA GLU A 112 -29.14 -6.21 -15.06
C GLU A 112 -28.83 -6.81 -14.90
N PRO A 113 -28.93 -7.23 -15.32
CA PRO A 113 -28.67 -7.77 -15.02
C PRO A 113 -28.56 -8.30 -14.99
#